data_f6641fd04e42c9d218e4d23c1c8b362d
#
_entry.id   f6641fd04e42c9d218e4d23c1c8b362d
#
_cell.length_a   1.000
_cell.length_b   1.000
_cell.length_c   1.000
_cell.angle_alpha   90.00
_cell.angle_beta   90.00
_cell.angle_gamma   90.00
#
_symmetry.space_group_name_H-M   'P 1'
#
loop_
_entity.id
_entity.type
_entity.pdbx_description
1 polymer ?
#
loop_
_entity_poly.entity_id
_entity_poly.type
_entity_poly.pdbx_seq_one_letter_code
_entity_poly.pdbx_strand_id
1 'polypeptide(L)'
;MSNTLQKVSLRPIEPEDLSLLYTIENDMDIWDSSNTDGPYSRYALKQYIASANSIRESGELRLVIDLISSSTDETVHTPIGLLDLTNYVALDARAEVSIALLKEYRSKGWGLQALQSIEAYATQWLRIHILYAHVLQSNIYSLRLFEKAGYKKVDLLPEWHYVNGKYEDVCILSKTFSA
;
A
#
# COMPACT_ATOMS: atom_id res chain seq x y z
N MET A 1 -15.36 -4.14 30.93
CA MET A 1 -14.34 -4.29 29.86
C MET A 1 -14.59 -3.17 28.87
N SER A 2 -13.69 -2.20 28.78
CA SER A 2 -13.83 -1.07 27.84
C SER A 2 -13.75 -1.62 26.42
N ASN A 3 -14.83 -1.49 25.65
CA ASN A 3 -14.90 -1.96 24.28
C ASN A 3 -14.17 -0.95 23.40
N THR A 4 -12.86 -1.13 23.21
CA THR A 4 -12.05 -0.28 22.33
C THR A 4 -12.40 -0.63 20.89
N LEU A 5 -13.03 0.30 20.18
CA LEU A 5 -13.29 0.15 18.74
C LEU A 5 -12.00 0.47 17.98
N GLN A 6 -11.58 -0.47 17.12
CA GLN A 6 -10.43 -0.26 16.25
C GLN A 6 -10.83 -0.29 14.77
N LYS A 7 -10.33 0.65 14.01
CA LYS A 7 -10.53 0.73 12.56
C LYS A 7 -9.32 1.34 11.87
N VAL A 8 -9.18 1.08 10.57
CA VAL A 8 -8.16 1.71 9.73
C VAL A 8 -8.70 2.99 9.09
N SER A 9 -7.84 4.00 8.99
CA SER A 9 -8.03 5.22 8.20
C SER A 9 -6.83 5.45 7.31
N LEU A 10 -7.05 6.06 6.14
CA LEU A 10 -5.99 6.51 5.24
C LEU A 10 -5.88 8.03 5.32
N ARG A 11 -4.66 8.54 5.38
CA ARG A 11 -4.38 9.99 5.35
C ARG A 11 -3.13 10.30 4.53
N PRO A 12 -2.95 11.54 4.08
CA PRO A 12 -1.70 11.97 3.47
C PRO A 12 -0.51 11.73 4.39
N ILE A 13 0.67 11.56 3.77
CA ILE A 13 1.93 11.50 4.51
C ILE A 13 2.32 12.90 4.96
N GLU A 14 2.77 13.02 6.20
CA GLU A 14 3.17 14.27 6.84
C GLU A 14 4.64 14.20 7.31
N PRO A 15 5.30 15.33 7.59
CA PRO A 15 6.70 15.35 8.06
C PRO A 15 6.97 14.50 9.30
N GLU A 16 5.96 14.33 10.16
CA GLU A 16 6.01 13.51 11.38
C GLU A 16 6.14 12.02 11.08
N ASP A 17 5.72 11.58 9.88
CA ASP A 17 5.77 10.18 9.45
C ASP A 17 7.16 9.74 8.96
N LEU A 18 8.16 10.62 9.00
CA LEU A 18 9.52 10.32 8.54
C LEU A 18 10.08 9.04 9.17
N SER A 19 9.77 8.78 10.44
CA SER A 19 10.26 7.56 11.12
C SER A 19 9.56 6.29 10.63
N LEU A 20 8.26 6.34 10.36
CA LEU A 20 7.51 5.25 9.74
C LEU A 20 8.07 4.95 8.34
N LEU A 21 8.19 6.00 7.52
CA LEU A 21 8.71 5.88 6.15
C LEU A 21 10.12 5.30 6.15
N TYR A 22 11.01 5.81 7.02
CA TYR A 22 12.37 5.30 7.15
C TYR A 22 12.41 3.82 7.53
N THR A 23 11.53 3.39 8.43
CA THR A 23 11.46 1.99 8.87
C THR A 23 10.98 1.09 7.74
N ILE A 24 9.93 1.46 7.02
CA ILE A 24 9.36 0.63 5.95
C ILE A 24 10.28 0.60 4.73
N GLU A 25 10.80 1.75 4.29
CA GLU A 25 11.65 1.84 3.10
C GLU A 25 13.03 1.19 3.28
N ASN A 26 13.47 0.97 4.52
CA ASN A 26 14.74 0.30 4.82
C ASN A 26 14.54 -1.11 5.43
N ASP A 27 13.33 -1.65 5.41
CA ASP A 27 13.07 -3.04 5.82
C ASP A 27 13.44 -4.00 4.68
N MET A 28 14.52 -4.74 4.86
CA MET A 28 15.02 -5.68 3.85
C MET A 28 14.00 -6.80 3.53
N ASP A 29 13.11 -7.15 4.45
CA ASP A 29 12.03 -8.11 4.19
C ASP A 29 11.00 -7.55 3.17
N ILE A 30 10.92 -6.22 3.01
CA ILE A 30 10.04 -5.54 2.06
C ILE A 30 10.75 -5.36 0.72
N TRP A 31 12.07 -5.18 0.70
CA TRP A 31 12.84 -4.97 -0.53
C TRP A 31 12.66 -6.10 -1.56
N ASP A 32 12.55 -7.33 -1.09
CA ASP A 32 12.33 -8.50 -1.95
C ASP A 32 11.04 -8.38 -2.79
N SER A 33 10.08 -7.58 -2.35
CA SER A 33 8.79 -7.37 -3.02
C SER A 33 8.58 -5.95 -3.54
N SER A 34 9.61 -5.11 -3.51
CA SER A 34 9.58 -3.72 -3.97
C SER A 34 10.65 -3.47 -5.04
N ASN A 35 10.55 -2.35 -5.74
CA ASN A 35 11.58 -1.90 -6.68
C ASN A 35 12.66 -1.04 -5.99
N THR A 36 12.95 -1.33 -4.73
CA THR A 36 13.96 -0.59 -3.95
C THR A 36 15.36 -1.07 -4.33
N ASP A 37 16.22 -0.14 -4.69
CA ASP A 37 17.59 -0.41 -5.15
C ASP A 37 18.67 -0.06 -4.10
N GLY A 38 18.27 0.32 -2.89
CA GLY A 38 19.21 0.60 -1.80
C GLY A 38 18.58 1.30 -0.60
N PRO A 39 19.35 1.46 0.48
CA PRO A 39 18.86 2.13 1.68
C PRO A 39 18.66 3.63 1.44
N TYR A 40 17.53 4.14 1.89
CA TYR A 40 17.21 5.56 1.85
C TYR A 40 17.69 6.29 3.10
N SER A 41 18.32 7.46 2.90
CA SER A 41 18.65 8.36 4.01
C SER A 41 17.40 9.09 4.50
N ARG A 42 17.38 9.47 5.79
CA ARG A 42 16.32 10.34 6.33
C ARG A 42 16.19 11.66 5.58
N TYR A 43 17.29 12.18 5.06
CA TYR A 43 17.30 13.39 4.25
C TYR A 43 16.53 13.20 2.93
N ALA A 44 16.82 12.13 2.19
CA ALA A 44 16.13 11.82 0.94
C ALA A 44 14.62 11.61 1.17
N LEU A 45 14.25 10.88 2.22
CA LEU A 45 12.85 10.64 2.56
C LEU A 45 12.13 11.94 3.01
N LYS A 46 12.81 12.83 3.72
CA LYS A 46 12.27 14.14 4.05
C LYS A 46 12.00 15.00 2.82
N GLN A 47 12.91 14.97 1.84
CA GLN A 47 12.69 15.66 0.56
C GLN A 47 11.52 15.05 -0.22
N TYR A 48 11.42 13.70 -0.23
CA TYR A 48 10.29 13.00 -0.84
C TYR A 48 8.96 13.47 -0.23
N ILE A 49 8.82 13.51 1.10
CA ILE A 49 7.60 13.99 1.77
C ILE A 49 7.28 15.43 1.35
N ALA A 50 8.29 16.29 1.30
CA ALA A 50 8.11 17.71 0.93
C ALA A 50 7.75 17.91 -0.55
N SER A 51 8.03 16.94 -1.42
CA SER A 51 7.73 17.00 -2.86
C SER A 51 6.43 16.31 -3.25
N ALA A 52 5.62 15.87 -2.29
CA ALA A 52 4.36 15.19 -2.56
C ALA A 52 3.40 16.08 -3.39
N ASN A 53 3.05 15.61 -4.58
CA ASN A 53 2.16 16.29 -5.51
C ASN A 53 0.82 15.54 -5.63
N SER A 54 -0.14 16.12 -6.36
CA SER A 54 -1.38 15.41 -6.66
C SER A 54 -1.09 14.20 -7.56
N ILE A 55 -1.86 13.13 -7.39
CA ILE A 55 -1.72 11.91 -8.22
C ILE A 55 -1.90 12.20 -9.72
N ARG A 56 -2.64 13.26 -10.08
CA ARG A 56 -2.85 13.66 -11.48
C ARG A 56 -1.61 14.29 -12.11
N GLU A 57 -0.71 14.83 -11.30
CA GLU A 57 0.55 15.46 -11.73
C GLU A 57 1.71 14.48 -11.67
N SER A 58 1.83 13.74 -10.56
CA SER A 58 2.94 12.82 -10.33
C SER A 58 2.70 11.40 -10.86
N GLY A 59 1.45 11.01 -11.05
CA GLY A 59 1.09 9.60 -11.30
C GLY A 59 1.09 8.73 -10.04
N GLU A 60 1.37 9.32 -8.88
CA GLU A 60 1.56 8.62 -7.61
C GLU A 60 0.79 9.27 -6.47
N LEU A 61 0.30 8.45 -5.56
CA LEU A 61 -0.31 8.86 -4.29
C LEU A 61 0.19 7.93 -3.20
N ARG A 62 0.86 8.45 -2.20
CA ARG A 62 1.27 7.70 -1.00
C ARG A 62 0.47 8.14 0.21
N LEU A 63 -0.12 7.18 0.88
CA LEU A 63 -0.95 7.38 2.06
C LEU A 63 -0.39 6.60 3.26
N VAL A 64 -0.54 7.18 4.44
CA VAL A 64 -0.29 6.50 5.70
C VAL A 64 -1.54 5.73 6.11
N ILE A 65 -1.33 4.50 6.55
CA ILE A 65 -2.37 3.66 7.16
C ILE A 65 -2.33 3.92 8.66
N ASP A 66 -3.34 4.61 9.19
CA ASP A 66 -3.52 4.82 10.62
C ASP A 66 -4.46 3.79 11.23
N LEU A 67 -4.05 3.17 12.32
CA LEU A 67 -4.94 2.42 13.20
C LEU A 67 -5.55 3.39 14.23
N ILE A 68 -6.84 3.60 14.12
CA ILE A 68 -7.59 4.42 15.05
C ILE A 68 -8.16 3.52 16.15
N SER A 69 -7.77 3.79 17.38
CA SER A 69 -8.30 3.12 18.57
C SER A 69 -9.11 4.12 19.40
N SER A 70 -10.42 3.93 19.46
CA SER A 70 -11.32 4.82 20.19
C SER A 70 -11.85 4.15 21.45
N SER A 71 -11.73 4.83 22.58
CA SER A 71 -12.36 4.51 23.86
C SER A 71 -13.37 5.61 24.24
N THR A 72 -14.00 5.48 25.40
CA THR A 72 -14.95 6.51 25.92
C THR A 72 -14.29 7.88 26.11
N ASP A 73 -13.00 7.92 26.39
CA ASP A 73 -12.31 9.14 26.83
C ASP A 73 -11.20 9.60 25.86
N GLU A 74 -10.77 8.74 24.93
CA GLU A 74 -9.63 9.05 24.07
C GLU A 74 -9.74 8.37 22.70
N THR A 75 -9.24 9.08 21.67
CA THR A 75 -9.00 8.52 20.34
C THR A 75 -7.51 8.62 20.02
N VAL A 76 -6.88 7.48 19.80
CA VAL A 76 -5.46 7.37 19.49
C VAL A 76 -5.28 6.98 18.03
N HIS A 77 -4.41 7.69 17.33
CA HIS A 77 -3.99 7.41 15.96
C HIS A 77 -2.57 6.81 15.97
N THR A 78 -2.42 5.63 15.43
CA THR A 78 -1.13 4.93 15.36
C THR A 78 -0.81 4.64 13.89
N PRO A 79 0.22 5.24 13.30
CA PRO A 79 0.63 4.92 11.93
C PRO A 79 1.24 3.51 11.90
N ILE A 80 0.63 2.63 11.10
CA ILE A 80 0.95 1.19 11.06
C ILE A 80 1.47 0.71 9.71
N GLY A 81 1.46 1.56 8.69
CA GLY A 81 1.89 1.16 7.35
C GLY A 81 1.71 2.25 6.31
N LEU A 82 2.02 1.89 5.08
CA LEU A 82 1.88 2.72 3.88
C LEU A 82 1.02 2.02 2.84
N LEU A 83 0.31 2.79 2.07
CA LEU A 83 -0.45 2.34 0.91
C LEU A 83 -0.22 3.30 -0.24
N ASP A 84 0.17 2.75 -1.39
CA ASP A 84 0.48 3.54 -2.57
C ASP A 84 -0.47 3.23 -3.71
N LEU A 85 -0.83 4.27 -4.46
CA LEU A 85 -1.28 4.16 -5.83
C LEU A 85 -0.17 4.70 -6.72
N THR A 86 0.26 3.91 -7.69
CA THR A 86 1.31 4.25 -8.66
C THR A 86 0.84 3.96 -10.07
N ASN A 87 1.62 4.37 -11.06
CA ASN A 87 1.28 4.13 -12.46
C ASN A 87 -0.15 4.54 -12.83
N TYR A 88 -0.61 5.67 -12.24
CA TYR A 88 -1.95 6.20 -12.54
C TYR A 88 -2.04 6.70 -13.97
N VAL A 89 -2.95 6.13 -14.73
CA VAL A 89 -3.27 6.51 -16.11
C VAL A 89 -4.71 7.01 -16.18
N ALA A 90 -4.87 8.31 -16.19
CA ALA A 90 -6.20 8.95 -16.17
C ALA A 90 -7.07 8.57 -17.39
N LEU A 91 -6.45 8.42 -18.58
CA LEU A 91 -7.16 8.04 -19.81
C LEU A 91 -7.78 6.65 -19.72
N ASP A 92 -7.06 5.70 -19.12
CA ASP A 92 -7.50 4.31 -18.96
C ASP A 92 -8.20 4.08 -17.63
N ALA A 93 -8.29 5.09 -16.78
CA ALA A 93 -8.86 5.04 -15.45
C ALA A 93 -8.30 3.86 -14.61
N ARG A 94 -6.98 3.67 -14.62
CA ARG A 94 -6.31 2.57 -13.92
C ARG A 94 -5.15 3.06 -13.07
N ALA A 95 -4.85 2.32 -12.00
CA ALA A 95 -3.66 2.51 -11.17
C ALA A 95 -3.20 1.19 -10.58
N GLU A 96 -1.93 1.11 -10.26
CA GLU A 96 -1.35 0.05 -9.46
C GLU A 96 -1.51 0.36 -7.97
N VAL A 97 -1.85 -0.64 -7.17
CA VAL A 97 -1.95 -0.50 -5.72
C VAL A 97 -0.94 -1.40 -5.03
N SER A 98 -0.21 -0.84 -4.08
CA SER A 98 0.70 -1.58 -3.19
C SER A 98 0.45 -1.23 -1.73
N ILE A 99 0.79 -2.14 -0.83
CA ILE A 99 0.57 -1.98 0.60
C ILE A 99 1.71 -2.60 1.39
N ALA A 100 2.21 -1.86 2.38
CA ALA A 100 3.19 -2.34 3.34
C ALA A 100 2.75 -2.02 4.77
N LEU A 101 2.74 -3.04 5.63
CA LEU A 101 2.45 -2.89 7.06
C LEU A 101 3.70 -3.20 7.88
N LEU A 102 3.88 -2.47 8.97
CA LEU A 102 4.83 -2.82 10.01
C LEU A 102 4.55 -4.26 10.49
N LYS A 103 5.62 -5.00 10.78
CA LYS A 103 5.57 -6.45 11.05
C LYS A 103 4.59 -6.85 12.15
N GLU A 104 4.53 -6.07 13.22
CA GLU A 104 3.64 -6.29 14.37
C GLU A 104 2.16 -6.06 14.08
N TYR A 105 1.81 -5.43 12.95
CA TYR A 105 0.43 -5.18 12.54
C TYR A 105 -0.05 -6.09 11.41
N ARG A 106 0.80 -6.96 10.88
CA ARG A 106 0.43 -7.93 9.84
C ARG A 106 -0.52 -9.01 10.38
N SER A 107 -1.25 -9.63 9.48
CA SER A 107 -2.17 -10.77 9.77
C SER A 107 -3.31 -10.49 10.74
N LYS A 108 -3.65 -9.21 10.99
CA LYS A 108 -4.73 -8.78 11.90
C LYS A 108 -5.96 -8.22 11.16
N GLY A 109 -5.99 -8.31 9.83
CA GLY A 109 -7.10 -7.80 9.01
C GLY A 109 -6.97 -6.33 8.60
N TRP A 110 -5.99 -5.59 9.12
CA TRP A 110 -5.82 -4.17 8.82
C TRP A 110 -5.50 -3.88 7.35
N GLY A 111 -4.73 -4.75 6.70
CA GLY A 111 -4.44 -4.61 5.27
C GLY A 111 -5.71 -4.71 4.40
N LEU A 112 -6.64 -5.59 4.75
CA LEU A 112 -7.92 -5.70 4.04
C LEU A 112 -8.77 -4.44 4.19
N GLN A 113 -8.86 -3.87 5.41
CA GLN A 113 -9.56 -2.62 5.64
C GLN A 113 -8.92 -1.46 4.88
N ALA A 114 -7.58 -1.40 4.83
CA ALA A 114 -6.86 -0.37 4.08
C ALA A 114 -7.15 -0.46 2.57
N LEU A 115 -7.12 -1.67 1.99
CA LEU A 115 -7.48 -1.88 0.58
C LEU A 115 -8.93 -1.47 0.29
N GLN A 116 -9.89 -1.84 1.14
CA GLN A 116 -11.29 -1.42 0.98
C GLN A 116 -11.46 0.10 1.05
N SER A 117 -10.69 0.77 1.92
CA SER A 117 -10.72 2.23 2.05
C SER A 117 -10.16 2.93 0.81
N ILE A 118 -9.04 2.44 0.26
CA ILE A 118 -8.48 3.04 -0.96
C ILE A 118 -9.36 2.76 -2.19
N GLU A 119 -10.00 1.61 -2.27
CA GLU A 119 -10.95 1.29 -3.35
C GLU A 119 -12.10 2.28 -3.39
N ALA A 120 -12.69 2.59 -2.23
CA ALA A 120 -13.75 3.59 -2.11
C ALA A 120 -13.26 4.98 -2.56
N TYR A 121 -12.09 5.40 -2.12
CA TYR A 121 -11.49 6.66 -2.54
C TYR A 121 -11.18 6.69 -4.05
N ALA A 122 -10.55 5.64 -4.55
CA ALA A 122 -10.16 5.51 -5.95
C ALA A 122 -11.35 5.58 -6.91
N THR A 123 -12.44 4.92 -6.58
CA THR A 123 -13.67 4.92 -7.40
C THR A 123 -14.42 6.24 -7.31
N GLN A 124 -14.63 6.78 -6.11
CA GLN A 124 -15.45 7.98 -5.91
C GLN A 124 -14.77 9.27 -6.38
N TRP A 125 -13.47 9.41 -6.09
CA TRP A 125 -12.76 10.68 -6.30
C TRP A 125 -11.83 10.67 -7.51
N LEU A 126 -11.16 9.56 -7.78
CA LEU A 126 -10.25 9.43 -8.91
C LEU A 126 -10.91 8.85 -10.16
N ARG A 127 -12.11 8.28 -10.00
CA ARG A 127 -12.87 7.58 -11.06
C ARG A 127 -12.06 6.43 -11.67
N ILE A 128 -11.28 5.75 -10.84
CA ILE A 128 -10.52 4.58 -11.27
C ILE A 128 -11.50 3.43 -11.55
N HIS A 129 -11.34 2.83 -12.71
CA HIS A 129 -12.10 1.66 -13.18
C HIS A 129 -11.36 0.36 -12.84
N ILE A 130 -10.03 0.36 -12.89
CA ILE A 130 -9.21 -0.82 -12.60
C ILE A 130 -8.12 -0.47 -11.58
N LEU A 131 -8.10 -1.22 -10.48
CA LEU A 131 -6.91 -1.34 -9.63
C LEU A 131 -6.24 -2.69 -9.89
N TYR A 132 -4.91 -2.68 -9.99
CA TYR A 132 -4.12 -3.88 -10.18
C TYR A 132 -2.92 -3.89 -9.24
N ALA A 133 -2.33 -5.06 -9.04
CA ALA A 133 -1.15 -5.24 -8.22
C ALA A 133 -0.21 -6.27 -8.85
N HIS A 134 1.09 -6.02 -8.77
CA HIS A 134 2.13 -6.99 -9.03
C HIS A 134 2.54 -7.64 -7.70
N VAL A 135 2.46 -8.94 -7.62
CA VAL A 135 2.78 -9.68 -6.40
C VAL A 135 3.69 -10.85 -6.73
N LEU A 136 4.84 -10.95 -6.05
CA LEU A 136 5.71 -12.13 -6.18
C LEU A 136 4.90 -13.41 -5.94
N GLN A 137 5.11 -14.41 -6.76
CA GLN A 137 4.41 -15.70 -6.61
C GLN A 137 4.73 -16.37 -5.28
N SER A 138 5.89 -16.12 -4.72
CA SER A 138 6.30 -16.59 -3.39
C SER A 138 5.63 -15.85 -2.23
N ASN A 139 5.11 -14.63 -2.45
CA ASN A 139 4.46 -13.82 -1.41
C ASN A 139 3.01 -14.23 -1.18
N ILE A 140 2.82 -15.41 -0.57
CA ILE A 140 1.52 -16.02 -0.31
C ILE A 140 0.62 -15.11 0.56
N TYR A 141 1.19 -14.34 1.47
CA TYR A 141 0.42 -13.43 2.34
C TYR A 141 -0.22 -12.30 1.54
N SER A 142 0.54 -11.68 0.64
CA SER A 142 0.02 -10.63 -0.24
C SER A 142 -1.00 -11.17 -1.23
N LEU A 143 -0.73 -12.32 -1.86
CA LEU A 143 -1.69 -12.97 -2.77
C LEU A 143 -3.04 -13.20 -2.07
N ARG A 144 -3.04 -13.80 -0.87
CA ARG A 144 -4.26 -14.05 -0.09
C ARG A 144 -4.97 -12.74 0.34
N LEU A 145 -4.21 -11.70 0.63
CA LEU A 145 -4.78 -10.40 0.98
C LEU A 145 -5.57 -9.81 -0.20
N PHE A 146 -4.96 -9.75 -1.38
CA PHE A 146 -5.61 -9.25 -2.58
C PHE A 146 -6.80 -10.11 -3.01
N GLU A 147 -6.68 -11.43 -2.94
CA GLU A 147 -7.81 -12.35 -3.22
C GLU A 147 -9.00 -12.10 -2.27
N LYS A 148 -8.74 -11.92 -0.97
CA LYS A 148 -9.78 -11.58 0.02
C LYS A 148 -10.41 -10.21 -0.24
N ALA A 149 -9.65 -9.26 -0.78
CA ALA A 149 -10.16 -7.97 -1.21
C ALA A 149 -10.95 -8.03 -2.53
N GLY A 150 -11.02 -9.22 -3.18
CA GLY A 150 -11.78 -9.45 -4.39
C GLY A 150 -11.00 -9.25 -5.69
N TYR A 151 -9.68 -9.11 -5.62
CA TYR A 151 -8.82 -9.12 -6.80
C TYR A 151 -8.71 -10.53 -7.37
N LYS A 152 -8.63 -10.63 -8.68
CA LYS A 152 -8.45 -11.89 -9.39
C LYS A 152 -7.08 -11.92 -10.04
N LYS A 153 -6.40 -13.07 -9.95
CA LYS A 153 -5.19 -13.29 -10.72
C LYS A 153 -5.57 -13.34 -12.20
N VAL A 154 -4.99 -12.46 -13.00
CA VAL A 154 -5.28 -12.32 -14.42
C VAL A 154 -4.13 -12.78 -15.29
N ASP A 155 -2.90 -12.74 -14.78
CA ASP A 155 -1.73 -13.22 -15.52
C ASP A 155 -0.57 -13.59 -14.59
N LEU A 156 0.49 -14.16 -15.21
CA LEU A 156 1.77 -14.49 -14.60
C LEU A 156 2.90 -14.00 -15.51
N LEU A 157 3.82 -13.23 -14.96
CA LEU A 157 5.02 -12.78 -15.62
C LEU A 157 6.19 -13.67 -15.18
N PRO A 158 6.66 -14.59 -16.03
CA PRO A 158 7.73 -15.51 -15.64
C PRO A 158 9.07 -14.79 -15.53
N GLU A 159 9.88 -15.17 -14.53
CA GLU A 159 11.24 -14.66 -14.30
C GLU A 159 11.33 -13.13 -14.29
N TRP A 160 10.32 -12.46 -13.76
CA TRP A 160 10.14 -11.01 -13.89
C TRP A 160 10.92 -10.20 -12.86
N HIS A 161 11.10 -10.72 -11.66
CA HIS A 161 11.71 -9.99 -10.56
C HIS A 161 12.91 -10.74 -9.98
N TYR A 162 14.03 -10.02 -9.79
CA TYR A 162 15.24 -10.59 -9.24
C TYR A 162 15.24 -10.49 -7.71
N VAL A 163 15.24 -11.61 -7.02
CA VAL A 163 15.17 -11.71 -5.56
C VAL A 163 16.20 -12.73 -5.07
N ASN A 164 17.04 -12.33 -4.12
CA ASN A 164 17.96 -13.26 -3.43
C ASN A 164 18.78 -14.17 -4.36
N GLY A 165 19.30 -13.61 -5.47
CA GLY A 165 20.18 -14.34 -6.39
C GLY A 165 19.48 -15.14 -7.48
N LYS A 166 18.14 -15.08 -7.60
CA LYS A 166 17.34 -15.77 -8.63
C LYS A 166 16.23 -14.87 -9.17
N TYR A 167 15.76 -15.20 -10.36
CA TYR A 167 14.55 -14.59 -10.91
C TYR A 167 13.31 -15.31 -10.39
N GLU A 168 12.28 -14.57 -10.03
CA GLU A 168 10.98 -15.09 -9.60
C GLU A 168 9.85 -14.58 -10.47
N ASP A 169 8.79 -15.38 -10.52
CA ASP A 169 7.57 -15.03 -11.24
C ASP A 169 6.75 -14.00 -10.45
N VAL A 170 6.09 -13.12 -11.19
CA VAL A 170 5.17 -12.12 -10.63
C VAL A 170 3.75 -12.39 -11.11
N CYS A 171 2.83 -12.49 -10.16
CA CYS A 171 1.40 -12.56 -10.45
C CYS A 171 0.84 -11.15 -10.65
N ILE A 172 0.04 -10.97 -11.69
CA ILE A 172 -0.79 -9.77 -11.85
C ILE A 172 -2.18 -10.09 -11.32
N LEU A 173 -2.61 -9.32 -10.32
CA LEU A 173 -3.97 -9.37 -9.80
C LEU A 173 -4.69 -8.09 -10.16
N SER A 174 -5.96 -8.15 -10.50
CA SER A 174 -6.75 -6.97 -10.80
C SER A 174 -8.16 -7.04 -10.25
N LYS A 175 -8.74 -5.86 -10.01
CA LYS A 175 -10.14 -5.67 -9.64
C LYS A 175 -10.73 -4.55 -10.47
N THR A 176 -11.85 -4.85 -11.12
CA THR A 176 -12.60 -3.88 -11.94
C THR A 176 -13.79 -3.39 -11.14
N PHE A 177 -14.02 -2.08 -11.18
CA PHE A 177 -15.15 -1.43 -10.52
C PHE A 177 -16.18 -1.01 -11.58
N SER A 178 -17.44 -1.27 -11.30
CA SER A 178 -18.54 -0.76 -12.13
C SER A 178 -18.65 0.76 -12.00
N ALA A 179 -18.91 1.44 -13.13
CA ALA A 179 -19.21 2.85 -13.15
C ALA A 179 -20.56 3.17 -12.50
#